data_77eb17aac0f347c92bd1c843ee17a9f1
#
_entry.id   77eb17aac0f347c92bd1c843ee17a9f1
#
_cell.length_a   1.000
_cell.length_b   1.000
_cell.length_c   1.000
_cell.angle_alpha   90.00
_cell.angle_beta   90.00
_cell.angle_gamma   90.00
#
_symmetry.space_group_name_H-M   'P 1'
#
loop_
_entity.id
_entity.type
_entity.pdbx_description
1 polymer ?
#
loop_
_entity_poly.entity_id
_entity_poly.type
_entity_poly.pdbx_seq_one_letter_code
_entity_poly.pdbx_strand_id
1 'polypeptide(L)'
;MQPAAALAAPPAALDLSSHEATVRSVAGVIVRDLGLPLPDTVTVYVYSSRSIFEQGLVDDGHVSRIRAAELSDFAAGVGKRRQLLLLHHEANVGSGEWVRLVAHELAHVSQIELAEGEGRAEQWLAEGMAEWVAFRVLERLRLDTVVRRRLVAVEAVRDHEPVMARRLDLATLGTPRGFTVRHLREGSQPTYQLAYLLADYLIARDGLDRVVGYFRSCATRGDRRGNFAAAFGQSLEDFEQEALDHLAKFAH
;
A
#
# COMPACT_ATOMS: atom_id res chain seq x y z
N MET A 1 -10.18 -22.77 6.35
CA MET A 1 -9.11 -22.56 5.35
C MET A 1 -9.80 -22.40 4.00
N GLN A 2 -9.84 -21.20 3.46
CA GLN A 2 -10.37 -20.99 2.11
C GLN A 2 -9.32 -21.39 1.08
N PRO A 3 -9.70 -21.95 -0.07
CA PRO A 3 -8.76 -22.37 -1.09
C PRO A 3 -7.99 -21.18 -1.68
N ALA A 4 -6.78 -21.44 -2.13
CA ALA A 4 -5.97 -20.46 -2.85
C ALA A 4 -6.70 -20.00 -4.12
N ALA A 5 -6.92 -18.70 -4.27
CA ALA A 5 -7.50 -18.13 -5.47
C ALA A 5 -6.46 -18.14 -6.60
N ALA A 6 -6.75 -18.81 -7.71
CA ALA A 6 -5.92 -18.74 -8.91
C ALA A 6 -6.14 -17.39 -9.60
N LEU A 7 -5.08 -16.60 -9.75
CA LEU A 7 -5.12 -15.27 -10.41
C LEU A 7 -4.90 -15.33 -11.93
N ALA A 8 -4.70 -16.52 -12.49
CA ALA A 8 -4.14 -16.78 -13.82
C ALA A 8 -5.03 -16.43 -15.04
N ALA A 9 -6.27 -15.97 -14.88
CA ALA A 9 -7.06 -15.50 -16.01
C ALA A 9 -7.88 -14.26 -15.63
N PRO A 10 -7.86 -13.20 -16.47
CA PRO A 10 -8.72 -12.06 -16.19
C PRO A 10 -10.18 -12.49 -16.33
N PRO A 11 -11.07 -12.14 -15.39
CA PRO A 11 -12.48 -12.35 -15.58
C PRO A 11 -12.96 -11.58 -16.80
N ALA A 12 -13.81 -12.20 -17.61
CA ALA A 12 -14.43 -11.54 -18.78
C ALA A 12 -15.33 -10.36 -18.37
N ALA A 13 -15.78 -10.32 -17.12
CA ALA A 13 -16.53 -9.24 -16.50
C ALA A 13 -15.99 -8.99 -15.07
N LEU A 14 -16.05 -7.75 -14.61
CA LEU A 14 -15.74 -7.38 -13.23
C LEU A 14 -16.84 -7.91 -12.31
N ASP A 15 -16.45 -8.74 -11.36
CA ASP A 15 -17.37 -9.36 -10.39
C ASP A 15 -16.90 -9.03 -8.97
N LEU A 16 -17.78 -8.41 -8.19
CA LEU A 16 -17.55 -8.03 -6.80
C LEU A 16 -18.52 -8.72 -5.84
N SER A 17 -19.21 -9.77 -6.30
CA SER A 17 -20.29 -10.46 -5.56
C SER A 17 -19.79 -11.30 -4.38
N SER A 18 -18.50 -11.65 -4.36
CA SER A 18 -17.88 -12.43 -3.30
C SER A 18 -16.45 -11.96 -3.02
N HIS A 19 -15.86 -12.39 -1.91
CA HIS A 19 -14.46 -12.11 -1.59
C HIS A 19 -13.52 -12.58 -2.69
N GLU A 20 -13.68 -13.81 -3.16
CA GLU A 20 -12.86 -14.40 -4.21
C GLU A 20 -13.00 -13.66 -5.54
N ALA A 21 -14.23 -13.34 -5.95
CA ALA A 21 -14.50 -12.59 -7.16
C ALA A 21 -13.90 -11.18 -7.11
N THR A 22 -14.01 -10.50 -5.95
CA THR A 22 -13.38 -9.19 -5.71
C THR A 22 -11.87 -9.28 -5.86
N VAL A 23 -11.22 -10.24 -5.21
CA VAL A 23 -9.75 -10.41 -5.29
C VAL A 23 -9.31 -10.67 -6.74
N ARG A 24 -10.01 -11.51 -7.49
CA ARG A 24 -9.71 -11.76 -8.92
C ARG A 24 -9.89 -10.51 -9.78
N SER A 25 -10.97 -9.77 -9.57
CA SER A 25 -11.24 -8.54 -10.33
C SER A 25 -10.18 -7.49 -10.08
N VAL A 26 -9.81 -7.28 -8.81
CA VAL A 26 -8.75 -6.35 -8.39
C VAL A 26 -7.39 -6.78 -8.95
N ALA A 27 -7.02 -8.06 -8.80
CA ALA A 27 -5.77 -8.60 -9.33
C ALA A 27 -5.70 -8.43 -10.87
N GLY A 28 -6.81 -8.64 -11.56
CA GLY A 28 -6.90 -8.41 -13.00
C GLY A 28 -6.62 -6.97 -13.40
N VAL A 29 -7.10 -5.98 -12.64
CA VAL A 29 -6.77 -4.55 -12.87
C VAL A 29 -5.28 -4.29 -12.59
N ILE A 30 -4.75 -4.78 -11.48
CA ILE A 30 -3.35 -4.58 -11.09
C ILE A 30 -2.40 -5.11 -12.18
N VAL A 31 -2.64 -6.32 -12.68
CA VAL A 31 -1.76 -6.95 -13.67
C VAL A 31 -1.93 -6.34 -15.05
N ARG A 32 -3.17 -6.20 -15.55
CA ARG A 32 -3.41 -5.78 -16.93
C ARG A 32 -3.31 -4.28 -17.16
N ASP A 33 -3.84 -3.51 -16.20
CA ASP A 33 -4.01 -2.07 -16.41
C ASP A 33 -2.84 -1.27 -15.79
N LEU A 34 -2.22 -1.81 -14.72
CA LEU A 34 -1.09 -1.16 -14.06
C LEU A 34 0.25 -1.86 -14.37
N GLY A 35 0.25 -3.03 -15.00
CA GLY A 35 1.47 -3.76 -15.37
C GLY A 35 2.28 -4.28 -14.17
N LEU A 36 1.67 -4.38 -12.98
CA LEU A 36 2.35 -4.84 -11.79
C LEU A 36 2.30 -6.36 -11.67
N PRO A 37 3.41 -7.03 -11.32
CA PRO A 37 3.44 -8.49 -11.22
C PRO A 37 2.69 -8.96 -9.98
N LEU A 38 1.97 -10.06 -10.12
CA LEU A 38 1.42 -10.83 -9.01
C LEU A 38 1.79 -12.29 -9.20
N PRO A 39 1.91 -13.09 -8.12
CA PRO A 39 2.12 -14.52 -8.24
C PRO A 39 0.90 -15.20 -8.87
N ASP A 40 1.09 -16.37 -9.49
CA ASP A 40 0.01 -17.14 -10.13
C ASP A 40 -1.14 -17.49 -9.19
N THR A 41 -0.84 -17.63 -7.90
CA THR A 41 -1.80 -17.95 -6.85
C THR A 41 -1.55 -17.13 -5.60
N VAL A 42 -2.63 -16.64 -4.98
CA VAL A 42 -2.61 -15.99 -3.66
C VAL A 42 -3.63 -16.68 -2.78
N THR A 43 -3.20 -17.12 -1.59
CA THR A 43 -4.11 -17.63 -0.56
C THR A 43 -4.76 -16.46 0.16
N VAL A 44 -6.07 -16.46 0.25
CA VAL A 44 -6.86 -15.39 0.89
C VAL A 44 -7.47 -15.92 2.18
N TYR A 45 -7.16 -15.28 3.28
CA TYR A 45 -7.76 -15.52 4.58
C TYR A 45 -8.65 -14.32 4.93
N VAL A 46 -9.89 -14.59 5.31
CA VAL A 46 -10.86 -13.55 5.69
C VAL A 46 -11.34 -13.83 7.10
N TYR A 47 -11.15 -12.87 7.98
CA TYR A 47 -11.44 -12.98 9.40
C TYR A 47 -12.59 -12.06 9.78
N SER A 48 -13.53 -12.57 10.56
CA SER A 48 -14.76 -11.86 10.93
C SER A 48 -14.63 -10.93 12.15
N SER A 49 -13.53 -11.02 12.88
CA SER A 49 -13.27 -10.17 14.05
C SER A 49 -11.78 -9.89 14.24
N ARG A 50 -11.45 -8.83 14.95
CA ARG A 50 -10.07 -8.46 15.29
C ARG A 50 -9.32 -9.56 16.04
N SER A 51 -9.97 -10.18 17.02
CA SER A 51 -9.37 -11.28 17.79
C SER A 51 -9.03 -12.48 16.91
N ILE A 52 -9.93 -12.86 15.98
CA ILE A 52 -9.67 -13.96 15.04
C ILE A 52 -8.59 -13.54 14.02
N PHE A 53 -8.56 -12.27 13.59
CA PHE A 53 -7.53 -11.72 12.71
C PHE A 53 -6.15 -11.76 13.38
N GLU A 54 -6.04 -11.34 14.66
CA GLU A 54 -4.80 -11.43 15.42
C GLU A 54 -4.30 -12.87 15.52
N GLN A 55 -5.17 -13.81 15.83
CA GLN A 55 -4.82 -15.24 15.87
C GLN A 55 -4.39 -15.74 14.46
N GLY A 56 -5.10 -15.32 13.41
CA GLY A 56 -4.77 -15.66 12.03
C GLY A 56 -3.42 -15.09 11.58
N LEU A 57 -3.04 -13.89 12.04
CA LEU A 57 -1.71 -13.34 11.79
C LEU A 57 -0.60 -14.25 12.35
N VAL A 58 -0.85 -14.91 13.50
CA VAL A 58 0.10 -15.87 14.08
C VAL A 58 0.08 -17.19 13.34
N ASP A 59 -1.09 -17.79 13.17
CA ASP A 59 -1.24 -19.17 12.70
C ASP A 59 -1.04 -19.30 11.19
N ASP A 60 -1.68 -18.43 10.41
CA ASP A 60 -1.67 -18.44 8.94
C ASP A 60 -0.56 -17.54 8.38
N GLY A 61 -0.39 -16.36 8.98
CA GLY A 61 0.61 -15.37 8.56
C GLY A 61 2.02 -15.61 9.10
N HIS A 62 2.20 -16.51 10.08
CA HIS A 62 3.48 -16.80 10.75
C HIS A 62 4.14 -15.53 11.32
N VAL A 63 3.33 -14.59 11.78
CA VAL A 63 3.78 -13.37 12.45
C VAL A 63 4.02 -13.69 13.93
N SER A 64 5.04 -13.10 14.56
CA SER A 64 5.23 -13.28 16.00
C SER A 64 4.03 -12.72 16.77
N ARG A 65 3.69 -13.31 17.93
CA ARG A 65 2.55 -12.87 18.76
C ARG A 65 2.59 -11.38 19.10
N ILE A 66 3.79 -10.86 19.44
CA ILE A 66 3.96 -9.45 19.75
C ILE A 66 3.61 -8.59 18.53
N ARG A 67 4.13 -8.96 17.37
CA ARG A 67 3.87 -8.21 16.14
C ARG A 67 2.43 -8.38 15.65
N ALA A 68 1.81 -9.54 15.86
CA ALA A 68 0.41 -9.77 15.54
C ALA A 68 -0.53 -8.87 16.37
N ALA A 69 -0.28 -8.76 17.68
CA ALA A 69 -1.00 -7.84 18.56
C ALA A 69 -0.86 -6.38 18.09
N GLU A 70 0.39 -5.91 17.83
CA GLU A 70 0.63 -4.56 17.29
C GLU A 70 -0.14 -4.31 15.99
N LEU A 71 -0.07 -5.25 15.03
CA LEU A 71 -0.74 -5.10 13.73
C LEU A 71 -2.26 -5.12 13.87
N SER A 72 -2.80 -6.00 14.71
CA SER A 72 -4.26 -6.12 14.89
C SER A 72 -4.90 -4.87 15.48
N ASP A 73 -4.15 -4.01 16.16
CA ASP A 73 -4.68 -2.77 16.72
C ASP A 73 -5.10 -1.76 15.62
N PHE A 74 -4.41 -1.73 14.51
CA PHE A 74 -4.66 -0.72 13.47
C PHE A 74 -4.87 -1.26 12.05
N ALA A 75 -4.25 -2.38 11.69
CA ALA A 75 -4.37 -2.94 10.35
C ALA A 75 -5.73 -3.62 10.14
N ALA A 76 -6.30 -3.45 8.97
CA ALA A 76 -7.45 -4.21 8.50
C ALA A 76 -7.05 -5.31 7.50
N GLY A 77 -5.81 -5.31 7.04
CA GLY A 77 -5.24 -6.31 6.16
C GLY A 77 -3.73 -6.42 6.32
N VAL A 78 -3.18 -7.50 5.81
CA VAL A 78 -1.73 -7.72 5.68
C VAL A 78 -1.48 -8.53 4.41
N GLY A 79 -0.81 -7.89 3.43
CA GLY A 79 -0.28 -8.55 2.25
C GLY A 79 1.08 -9.18 2.56
N LYS A 80 1.22 -10.46 2.31
CA LYS A 80 2.46 -11.23 2.45
C LYS A 80 2.79 -11.96 1.15
N ARG A 81 3.94 -12.60 1.10
CA ARG A 81 4.30 -13.39 -0.08
C ARG A 81 3.24 -14.46 -0.34
N ARG A 82 2.48 -14.31 -1.43
CA ARG A 82 1.40 -15.20 -1.87
C ARG A 82 0.24 -15.36 -0.88
N GLN A 83 0.05 -14.39 0.02
CA GLN A 83 -1.02 -14.44 1.02
C GLN A 83 -1.65 -13.07 1.20
N LEU A 84 -2.96 -13.06 1.41
CA LEU A 84 -3.73 -11.93 1.93
C LEU A 84 -4.43 -12.36 3.21
N LEU A 85 -4.19 -11.63 4.29
CA LEU A 85 -4.90 -11.79 5.56
C LEU A 85 -5.77 -10.55 5.75
N LEU A 86 -7.09 -10.69 5.73
CA LEU A 86 -8.03 -9.57 5.66
C LEU A 86 -9.06 -9.66 6.77
N LEU A 87 -9.25 -8.57 7.49
CA LEU A 87 -10.33 -8.40 8.45
C LEU A 87 -11.56 -7.86 7.72
N HIS A 88 -12.65 -8.61 7.70
CA HIS A 88 -13.85 -8.23 6.97
C HIS A 88 -15.13 -8.60 7.67
N HIS A 89 -16.15 -7.77 7.50
CA HIS A 89 -17.54 -8.07 7.83
C HIS A 89 -18.34 -8.33 6.55
N GLU A 90 -19.19 -9.35 6.54
CA GLU A 90 -20.00 -9.73 5.38
C GLU A 90 -20.83 -8.56 4.80
N ALA A 91 -21.30 -7.65 5.65
CA ALA A 91 -22.06 -6.47 5.24
C ALA A 91 -21.29 -5.51 4.31
N ASN A 92 -19.98 -5.66 4.19
CA ASN A 92 -19.12 -4.77 3.39
C ASN A 92 -18.65 -5.39 2.06
N VAL A 93 -19.07 -6.61 1.73
CA VAL A 93 -18.71 -7.23 0.44
C VAL A 93 -19.10 -6.31 -0.73
N GLY A 94 -18.16 -6.08 -1.64
CA GLY A 94 -18.35 -5.20 -2.79
C GLY A 94 -18.33 -3.70 -2.49
N SER A 95 -18.19 -3.27 -1.23
CA SER A 95 -18.03 -1.84 -0.92
C SER A 95 -16.71 -1.30 -1.45
N GLY A 96 -16.67 0.02 -1.74
CA GLY A 96 -15.45 0.69 -2.18
C GLY A 96 -14.30 0.55 -1.18
N GLU A 97 -14.58 0.56 0.12
CA GLU A 97 -13.54 0.39 1.15
C GLU A 97 -12.99 -1.04 1.21
N TRP A 98 -13.83 -2.05 0.99
CA TRP A 98 -13.36 -3.43 0.85
C TRP A 98 -12.46 -3.60 -0.37
N VAL A 99 -12.89 -3.09 -1.52
CA VAL A 99 -12.09 -3.12 -2.76
C VAL A 99 -10.77 -2.37 -2.58
N ARG A 100 -10.79 -1.20 -1.90
CA ARG A 100 -9.58 -0.45 -1.57
C ARG A 100 -8.61 -1.28 -0.73
N LEU A 101 -9.10 -1.92 0.33
CA LEU A 101 -8.29 -2.78 1.20
C LEU A 101 -7.65 -3.93 0.41
N VAL A 102 -8.44 -4.67 -0.37
CA VAL A 102 -7.93 -5.77 -1.21
C VAL A 102 -6.87 -5.28 -2.19
N ALA A 103 -7.07 -4.11 -2.81
CA ALA A 103 -6.13 -3.55 -3.78
C ALA A 103 -4.84 -3.08 -3.10
N HIS A 104 -4.93 -2.47 -1.92
CA HIS A 104 -3.79 -2.06 -1.10
C HIS A 104 -2.92 -3.27 -0.73
N GLU A 105 -3.53 -4.33 -0.21
CA GLU A 105 -2.79 -5.52 0.21
C GLU A 105 -2.20 -6.31 -0.99
N LEU A 106 -2.91 -6.36 -2.12
CA LEU A 106 -2.35 -6.93 -3.35
C LEU A 106 -1.19 -6.10 -3.91
N ALA A 107 -1.19 -4.79 -3.72
CA ALA A 107 -0.03 -3.97 -4.07
C ALA A 107 1.20 -4.35 -3.24
N HIS A 108 1.04 -4.62 -1.94
CA HIS A 108 2.13 -5.15 -1.11
C HIS A 108 2.62 -6.52 -1.60
N VAL A 109 1.72 -7.43 -2.00
CA VAL A 109 2.13 -8.70 -2.63
C VAL A 109 2.98 -8.45 -3.87
N SER A 110 2.58 -7.49 -4.73
CA SER A 110 3.36 -7.11 -5.90
C SER A 110 4.75 -6.55 -5.54
N GLN A 111 4.83 -5.68 -4.54
CA GLN A 111 6.08 -5.10 -4.06
C GLN A 111 7.03 -6.18 -3.51
N ILE A 112 6.49 -7.18 -2.80
CA ILE A 112 7.25 -8.33 -2.28
C ILE A 112 7.80 -9.19 -3.41
N GLU A 113 7.00 -9.42 -4.48
CA GLU A 113 7.48 -10.14 -5.67
C GLU A 113 8.60 -9.35 -6.37
N LEU A 114 8.45 -8.03 -6.53
CA LEU A 114 9.46 -7.16 -7.15
C LEU A 114 10.77 -7.11 -6.34
N ALA A 115 10.67 -7.00 -5.02
CA ALA A 115 11.82 -6.85 -4.12
C ALA A 115 12.39 -8.21 -3.64
N GLU A 116 11.76 -9.33 -4.00
CA GLU A 116 12.09 -10.68 -3.53
C GLU A 116 12.13 -10.79 -1.99
N GLY A 117 11.32 -9.99 -1.30
CA GLY A 117 11.23 -10.00 0.17
C GLY A 117 10.49 -8.81 0.76
N GLU A 118 10.08 -8.98 2.03
CA GLU A 118 9.33 -7.97 2.78
C GLU A 118 10.27 -6.89 3.37
N GLY A 119 9.79 -5.65 3.50
CA GLY A 119 10.45 -4.56 4.22
C GLY A 119 11.79 -4.09 3.65
N ARG A 120 12.08 -4.38 2.39
CA ARG A 120 13.36 -4.02 1.75
C ARG A 120 13.40 -2.61 1.17
N ALA A 121 12.23 -2.04 0.86
CA ALA A 121 12.08 -0.71 0.28
C ALA A 121 11.82 0.36 1.36
N GLU A 122 11.83 1.63 0.96
CA GLU A 122 11.36 2.73 1.81
C GLU A 122 9.89 2.52 2.15
N GLN A 123 9.56 2.47 3.46
CA GLN A 123 8.21 2.10 3.91
C GLN A 123 7.17 3.12 3.47
N TRP A 124 7.47 4.43 3.57
CA TRP A 124 6.55 5.47 3.10
C TRP A 124 6.21 5.32 1.60
N LEU A 125 7.18 4.88 0.79
CA LEU A 125 6.95 4.65 -0.64
C LEU A 125 6.15 3.37 -0.88
N ALA A 126 6.39 2.33 -0.07
CA ALA A 126 5.61 1.10 -0.15
C ALA A 126 4.13 1.35 0.18
N GLU A 127 3.86 2.02 1.29
CA GLU A 127 2.48 2.37 1.70
C GLU A 127 1.82 3.36 0.73
N GLY A 128 2.56 4.38 0.32
CA GLY A 128 2.05 5.38 -0.62
C GLY A 128 1.72 4.79 -2.00
N MET A 129 2.57 3.90 -2.52
CA MET A 129 2.30 3.16 -3.76
C MET A 129 1.09 2.22 -3.59
N ALA A 130 0.92 1.58 -2.43
CA ALA A 130 -0.22 0.70 -2.18
C ALA A 130 -1.55 1.48 -2.19
N GLU A 131 -1.61 2.65 -1.57
CA GLU A 131 -2.77 3.55 -1.67
C GLU A 131 -2.96 4.07 -3.11
N TRP A 132 -1.89 4.42 -3.82
CA TRP A 132 -1.97 4.85 -5.21
C TRP A 132 -2.58 3.76 -6.11
N VAL A 133 -2.14 2.52 -5.97
CA VAL A 133 -2.70 1.35 -6.68
C VAL A 133 -4.17 1.18 -6.32
N ALA A 134 -4.51 1.22 -5.03
CA ALA A 134 -5.87 1.08 -4.56
C ALA A 134 -6.81 2.13 -5.17
N PHE A 135 -6.38 3.39 -5.25
CA PHE A 135 -7.19 4.47 -5.83
C PHE A 135 -7.34 4.32 -7.35
N ARG A 136 -6.31 3.86 -8.06
CA ARG A 136 -6.42 3.52 -9.50
C ARG A 136 -7.37 2.34 -9.75
N VAL A 137 -7.35 1.33 -8.88
CA VAL A 137 -8.30 0.21 -8.94
C VAL A 137 -9.73 0.70 -8.74
N LEU A 138 -9.99 1.53 -7.71
CA LEU A 138 -11.31 2.11 -7.48
C LEU A 138 -11.82 2.89 -8.69
N GLU A 139 -10.96 3.68 -9.32
CA GLU A 139 -11.31 4.45 -10.52
C GLU A 139 -11.65 3.53 -11.71
N ARG A 140 -10.85 2.49 -11.94
CA ARG A 140 -11.11 1.50 -12.99
C ARG A 140 -12.41 0.73 -12.78
N LEU A 141 -12.76 0.45 -11.53
CA LEU A 141 -14.01 -0.21 -11.14
C LEU A 141 -15.19 0.76 -11.02
N ARG A 142 -14.99 2.06 -11.25
CA ARG A 142 -15.98 3.15 -11.14
C ARG A 142 -16.62 3.25 -9.75
N LEU A 143 -15.88 2.90 -8.72
CA LEU A 143 -16.31 3.01 -7.32
C LEU A 143 -15.93 4.35 -6.70
N ASP A 144 -14.87 5.00 -7.19
CA ASP A 144 -14.44 6.34 -6.80
C ASP A 144 -13.56 6.95 -7.91
N THR A 145 -13.04 8.16 -7.70
CA THR A 145 -12.11 8.83 -8.62
C THR A 145 -10.81 9.18 -7.93
N VAL A 146 -9.69 9.08 -8.66
CA VAL A 146 -8.37 9.50 -8.16
C VAL A 146 -8.37 10.98 -7.77
N VAL A 147 -9.10 11.83 -8.51
CA VAL A 147 -9.22 13.26 -8.20
C VAL A 147 -9.83 13.47 -6.81
N ARG A 148 -10.93 12.79 -6.52
CA ARG A 148 -11.59 12.89 -5.20
C ARG A 148 -10.68 12.38 -4.08
N ARG A 149 -10.02 11.23 -4.28
CA ARG A 149 -9.10 10.66 -3.29
C ARG A 149 -7.91 11.58 -3.03
N ARG A 150 -7.37 12.22 -4.07
CA ARG A 150 -6.31 13.22 -3.90
C ARG A 150 -6.78 14.44 -3.09
N LEU A 151 -7.99 14.95 -3.34
CA LEU A 151 -8.54 16.04 -2.55
C LEU A 151 -8.67 15.68 -1.07
N VAL A 152 -9.19 14.48 -0.76
CA VAL A 152 -9.28 13.97 0.62
C VAL A 152 -7.89 13.86 1.25
N ALA A 153 -6.90 13.39 0.49
CA ALA A 153 -5.53 13.28 0.98
C ALA A 153 -4.91 14.66 1.27
N VAL A 154 -5.10 15.62 0.39
CA VAL A 154 -4.63 17.00 0.60
C VAL A 154 -5.28 17.61 1.86
N GLU A 155 -6.59 17.44 2.04
CA GLU A 155 -7.29 17.92 3.23
C GLU A 155 -6.74 17.28 4.52
N ALA A 156 -6.48 15.97 4.49
CA ALA A 156 -5.96 15.25 5.65
C ALA A 156 -4.54 15.70 6.09
N VAL A 157 -3.74 16.27 5.18
CA VAL A 157 -2.36 16.69 5.47
C VAL A 157 -2.16 18.19 5.50
N ARG A 158 -3.16 18.99 5.12
CA ARG A 158 -3.06 20.46 5.01
C ARG A 158 -2.53 21.10 6.27
N ASP A 159 -3.09 20.72 7.43
CA ASP A 159 -2.74 21.28 8.73
C ASP A 159 -1.84 20.33 9.54
N HIS A 160 -1.30 19.30 8.90
CA HIS A 160 -0.47 18.32 9.57
C HIS A 160 0.87 18.91 9.99
N GLU A 161 1.19 18.83 11.28
CA GLU A 161 2.35 19.49 11.89
C GLU A 161 3.66 19.25 11.14
N PRO A 162 4.03 18.01 10.74
CA PRO A 162 5.28 17.77 10.01
C PRO A 162 5.35 18.48 8.65
N VAL A 163 4.23 18.64 7.97
CA VAL A 163 4.15 19.40 6.71
C VAL A 163 4.30 20.90 6.99
N MET A 164 3.56 21.41 7.98
CA MET A 164 3.62 22.81 8.40
C MET A 164 5.00 23.19 8.94
N ALA A 165 5.63 22.32 9.73
CA ALA A 165 6.98 22.53 10.25
C ALA A 165 8.09 22.25 9.21
N ARG A 166 7.74 21.84 7.98
CA ARG A 166 8.65 21.47 6.91
C ARG A 166 9.68 20.40 7.32
N ARG A 167 9.23 19.39 8.05
CA ARG A 167 10.05 18.28 8.55
C ARG A 167 9.31 16.97 8.40
N LEU A 168 9.41 16.34 7.23
CA LEU A 168 8.76 15.05 6.97
C LEU A 168 9.50 13.91 7.65
N ASP A 169 10.83 14.00 7.74
CA ASP A 169 11.72 12.94 8.25
C ASP A 169 11.51 11.62 7.48
N LEU A 170 11.70 11.68 6.16
CA LEU A 170 11.54 10.51 5.28
C LEU A 170 12.54 9.41 5.65
N ALA A 171 13.67 9.75 6.24
CA ALA A 171 14.65 8.79 6.75
C ALA A 171 14.04 7.85 7.81
N THR A 172 13.28 8.40 8.75
CA THR A 172 12.56 7.62 9.77
C THR A 172 11.33 6.94 9.16
N LEU A 173 10.53 7.65 8.36
CA LEU A 173 9.35 7.10 7.67
C LEU A 173 9.70 5.96 6.70
N GLY A 174 10.92 5.90 6.20
CA GLY A 174 11.41 4.84 5.35
C GLY A 174 11.60 3.50 6.06
N THR A 175 11.54 3.47 7.39
CA THR A 175 11.63 2.22 8.16
C THR A 175 10.25 1.73 8.59
N PRO A 176 9.99 0.39 8.63
CA PRO A 176 8.71 -0.14 9.12
C PRO A 176 8.39 0.34 10.54
N ARG A 177 9.40 0.36 11.43
CA ARG A 177 9.22 0.84 12.82
C ARG A 177 8.91 2.33 12.86
N GLY A 178 9.64 3.16 12.11
CA GLY A 178 9.42 4.60 12.10
C GLY A 178 8.04 4.97 11.57
N PHE A 179 7.60 4.29 10.51
CA PHE A 179 6.25 4.45 9.95
C PHE A 179 5.17 4.08 10.98
N THR A 180 5.31 2.91 11.63
CA THR A 180 4.38 2.47 12.69
C THR A 180 4.34 3.46 13.86
N VAL A 181 5.49 3.93 14.35
CA VAL A 181 5.54 4.91 15.46
C VAL A 181 4.83 6.20 15.08
N ARG A 182 5.04 6.68 13.85
CA ARG A 182 4.37 7.89 13.36
C ARG A 182 2.86 7.69 13.24
N HIS A 183 2.44 6.58 12.67
CA HIS A 183 1.05 6.20 12.58
C HIS A 183 0.34 6.19 13.94
N LEU A 184 0.98 5.61 14.97
CA LEU A 184 0.41 5.57 16.33
C LEU A 184 0.36 6.95 16.99
N ARG A 185 1.32 7.85 16.70
CA ARG A 185 1.40 9.19 17.28
C ARG A 185 0.48 10.19 16.59
N GLU A 186 0.42 10.19 15.27
CA GLU A 186 -0.22 11.22 14.47
C GLU A 186 -1.56 10.76 13.86
N GLY A 187 -1.84 9.47 13.96
CA GLY A 187 -3.03 8.83 13.41
C GLY A 187 -2.80 8.19 12.04
N SER A 188 -3.68 7.26 11.74
CA SER A 188 -3.66 6.50 10.48
C SER A 188 -3.82 7.40 9.26
N GLN A 189 -4.86 8.23 9.29
CA GLN A 189 -5.26 8.99 8.11
C GLN A 189 -4.16 9.96 7.63
N PRO A 190 -3.61 10.88 8.43
CA PRO A 190 -2.58 11.78 7.94
C PRO A 190 -1.30 11.06 7.51
N THR A 191 -0.91 9.97 8.18
CA THR A 191 0.31 9.23 7.84
C THR A 191 0.21 8.54 6.48
N TYR A 192 -0.89 7.81 6.22
CA TYR A 192 -1.09 7.12 4.93
C TYR A 192 -1.38 8.10 3.79
N GLN A 193 -2.16 9.16 4.04
CA GLN A 193 -2.44 10.15 3.02
C GLN A 193 -1.20 10.97 2.65
N LEU A 194 -0.31 11.25 3.60
CA LEU A 194 1.00 11.83 3.31
C LEU A 194 1.84 10.89 2.42
N ALA A 195 1.95 9.62 2.80
CA ALA A 195 2.66 8.63 2.01
C ALA A 195 2.11 8.52 0.58
N TYR A 196 0.77 8.52 0.44
CA TYR A 196 0.11 8.55 -0.86
C TYR A 196 0.49 9.79 -1.70
N LEU A 197 0.42 11.00 -1.13
CA LEU A 197 0.75 12.22 -1.86
C LEU A 197 2.22 12.26 -2.30
N LEU A 198 3.13 11.77 -1.47
CA LEU A 198 4.55 11.64 -1.81
C LEU A 198 4.77 10.65 -2.97
N ALA A 199 4.12 9.48 -2.90
CA ALA A 199 4.20 8.48 -3.95
C ALA A 199 3.52 8.95 -5.25
N ASP A 200 2.34 9.59 -5.17
CA ASP A 200 1.63 10.15 -6.31
C ASP A 200 2.47 11.24 -7.01
N TYR A 201 3.12 12.11 -6.24
CA TYR A 201 4.04 13.11 -6.76
C TYR A 201 5.25 12.46 -7.47
N LEU A 202 5.90 11.48 -6.83
CA LEU A 202 7.03 10.76 -7.39
C LEU A 202 6.65 10.01 -8.68
N ILE A 203 5.50 9.32 -8.69
CA ILE A 203 4.99 8.60 -9.87
C ILE A 203 4.62 9.58 -10.98
N ALA A 204 4.01 10.73 -10.66
CA ALA A 204 3.67 11.74 -11.66
C ALA A 204 4.90 12.37 -12.31
N ARG A 205 5.99 12.55 -11.56
CA ARG A 205 7.25 13.12 -12.03
C ARG A 205 8.09 12.13 -12.84
N ASP A 206 8.26 10.92 -12.32
CA ASP A 206 9.25 9.96 -12.82
C ASP A 206 8.65 8.74 -13.54
N GLY A 207 7.35 8.53 -13.40
CA GLY A 207 6.63 7.39 -13.94
C GLY A 207 6.60 6.17 -13.01
N LEU A 208 5.56 5.36 -13.15
CA LEU A 208 5.38 4.12 -12.37
C LEU A 208 6.52 3.11 -12.63
N ASP A 209 7.01 3.02 -13.86
CA ASP A 209 8.09 2.09 -14.23
C ASP A 209 9.36 2.34 -13.44
N ARG A 210 9.66 3.59 -13.10
CA ARG A 210 10.82 3.96 -12.30
C ARG A 210 10.65 3.51 -10.85
N VAL A 211 9.46 3.67 -10.30
CA VAL A 211 9.11 3.16 -8.96
C VAL A 211 9.20 1.63 -8.93
N VAL A 212 8.69 0.95 -9.94
CA VAL A 212 8.84 -0.52 -10.10
C VAL A 212 10.32 -0.92 -10.18
N GLY A 213 11.12 -0.17 -10.93
CA GLY A 213 12.57 -0.36 -11.02
C GLY A 213 13.27 -0.21 -9.67
N TYR A 214 12.85 0.76 -8.86
CA TYR A 214 13.33 0.92 -7.48
C TYR A 214 13.07 -0.34 -6.64
N PHE A 215 11.82 -0.85 -6.63
CA PHE A 215 11.50 -2.08 -5.87
C PHE A 215 12.33 -3.27 -6.36
N ARG A 216 12.52 -3.44 -7.66
CA ARG A 216 13.39 -4.50 -8.22
C ARG A 216 14.85 -4.37 -7.75
N SER A 217 15.37 -3.17 -7.64
CA SER A 217 16.74 -2.97 -7.15
C SER A 217 16.92 -3.42 -5.71
N CYS A 218 15.87 -3.38 -4.90
CA CYS A 218 15.89 -3.86 -3.51
C CYS A 218 16.04 -5.40 -3.40
N ALA A 219 15.79 -6.15 -4.46
CA ALA A 219 16.03 -7.61 -4.49
C ALA A 219 17.54 -7.95 -4.35
N THR A 220 18.38 -7.12 -4.94
CA THR A 220 19.84 -7.40 -5.03
C THR A 220 20.68 -6.56 -4.08
N ARG A 221 20.17 -5.41 -3.60
CA ARG A 221 20.90 -4.48 -2.76
C ARG A 221 20.10 -4.15 -1.51
N GLY A 222 20.70 -4.31 -0.33
CA GLY A 222 20.08 -3.97 0.95
C GLY A 222 20.10 -2.47 1.31
N ASP A 223 20.76 -1.64 0.52
CA ASP A 223 20.84 -0.19 0.72
C ASP A 223 19.65 0.53 0.09
N ARG A 224 18.60 0.74 0.89
CA ARG A 224 17.37 1.41 0.43
C ARG A 224 17.60 2.81 -0.13
N ARG A 225 18.45 3.60 0.55
CA ARG A 225 18.74 5.00 0.16
C ARG A 225 19.59 5.07 -1.09
N GLY A 226 20.62 4.21 -1.20
CA GLY A 226 21.40 4.09 -2.42
C GLY A 226 20.58 3.63 -3.60
N ASN A 227 19.63 2.70 -3.38
CA ASN A 227 18.67 2.28 -4.40
C ASN A 227 17.73 3.43 -4.82
N PHE A 228 17.27 4.24 -3.84
CA PHE A 228 16.46 5.43 -4.12
C PHE A 228 17.22 6.45 -4.97
N ALA A 229 18.42 6.79 -4.55
CA ALA A 229 19.27 7.74 -5.30
C ALA A 229 19.56 7.25 -6.72
N ALA A 230 19.87 5.95 -6.89
CA ALA A 230 20.11 5.36 -8.21
C ALA A 230 18.86 5.34 -9.10
N ALA A 231 17.68 5.08 -8.52
CA ALA A 231 16.44 5.03 -9.27
C ALA A 231 15.94 6.42 -9.69
N PHE A 232 16.03 7.42 -8.81
CA PHE A 232 15.40 8.72 -9.00
C PHE A 232 16.40 9.86 -9.32
N GLY A 233 17.71 9.56 -9.32
CA GLY A 233 18.75 10.52 -9.68
C GLY A 233 18.99 11.62 -8.64
N GLN A 234 18.49 11.45 -7.41
CA GLN A 234 18.63 12.40 -6.30
C GLN A 234 18.63 11.69 -4.96
N SER A 235 19.17 12.33 -3.92
CA SER A 235 19.14 11.81 -2.56
C SER A 235 17.72 11.82 -1.98
N LEU A 236 17.49 11.04 -0.94
CA LEU A 236 16.21 11.04 -0.22
C LEU A 236 15.96 12.41 0.44
N GLU A 237 17.02 13.05 0.92
CA GLU A 237 17.01 14.38 1.54
C GLU A 237 16.62 15.47 0.52
N ASP A 238 17.18 15.43 -0.68
CA ASP A 238 16.80 16.37 -1.76
C ASP A 238 15.34 16.16 -2.18
N PHE A 239 14.90 14.91 -2.29
CA PHE A 239 13.50 14.60 -2.57
C PHE A 239 12.57 15.11 -1.45
N GLU A 240 12.97 15.01 -0.18
CA GLU A 240 12.18 15.52 0.95
C GLU A 240 11.94 17.03 0.80
N GLN A 241 12.95 17.82 0.46
CA GLN A 241 12.81 19.26 0.26
C GLN A 241 11.91 19.59 -0.94
N GLU A 242 12.09 18.89 -2.05
CA GLU A 242 11.26 19.05 -3.24
C GLU A 242 9.78 18.71 -2.96
N ALA A 243 9.55 17.61 -2.24
CA ALA A 243 8.21 17.17 -1.85
C ALA A 243 7.53 18.18 -0.91
N LEU A 244 8.27 18.76 0.04
CA LEU A 244 7.77 19.83 0.90
C LEU A 244 7.35 21.06 0.11
N ASP A 245 8.13 21.47 -0.90
CA ASP A 245 7.77 22.58 -1.79
C ASP A 245 6.54 22.26 -2.65
N HIS A 246 6.38 20.98 -3.01
CA HIS A 246 5.18 20.53 -3.71
C HIS A 246 3.94 20.56 -2.81
N LEU A 247 4.04 20.02 -1.59
CA LEU A 247 2.95 19.99 -0.62
C LEU A 247 2.52 21.40 -0.16
N ALA A 248 3.46 22.33 -0.05
CA ALA A 248 3.17 23.72 0.31
C ALA A 248 2.22 24.41 -0.68
N LYS A 249 2.14 23.96 -1.93
CA LYS A 249 1.19 24.49 -2.93
C LYS A 249 -0.27 24.17 -2.62
N PHE A 250 -0.52 23.19 -1.74
CA PHE A 250 -1.87 22.83 -1.29
C PHE A 250 -2.29 23.53 0.00
N ALA A 251 -1.36 24.23 0.69
CA ALA A 251 -1.62 24.92 1.95
C ALA A 251 -2.32 26.30 1.75
N HIS A 252 -2.57 26.69 0.51
CA HIS A 252 -3.24 27.92 0.08
C HIS A 252 -4.43 27.56 -0.79
#